data_fe9b9cd00f9dfd65c232d4663a6e6b5a
#
_entry.id   fe9b9cd00f9dfd65c232d4663a6e6b5a
#
_cell.length_a   1.000
_cell.length_b   1.000
_cell.length_c   1.000
_cell.angle_alpha   90.00
_cell.angle_beta   90.00
_cell.angle_gamma   90.00
#
_symmetry.space_group_name_H-M   'P 1'
#
loop_
_entity.id
_entity.type
_entity.pdbx_description
1 polymer ?
#
loop_
_entity_poly.entity_id
_entity_poly.type
_entity_poly.pdbx_seq_one_letter_code
_entity_poly.pdbx_strand_id
1 'polypeptide(L)'
;MTQPKPVLCLGEALIDVVIRDDTRSEHVGGSPLNVACVITSLGRPALIGAWWGRDDHGKLIEDYAADHGVGIVPGSDGAARTSLAYARLNDAGSAEYEFDLSWEVPPLPAPEAIAHLHTGSLAATLEPGGTQVLDAARAMSQVGTVSYDPNARPAIMESPDKSRGRVEELVALADVVKVSDEDLEWLYGKSTPVEEVMRQWLKLGPSLVIVTRGPWGIYVKLASARDMLVIDPLTTDVVDTVGAGDSFMGGLISGLLDADLLGSREAKGRLRSAGWDDIMPALHRATITSGLTVQRAGAYAPTHEEVAAVKAKDLRLA
;
A
#
# COMPACT_ATOMS: atom_id res chain seq x y z
N MET A 1 -9.01 -26.26 12.69
CA MET A 1 -8.53 -25.51 11.51
C MET A 1 -7.45 -24.58 12.01
N THR A 2 -6.27 -24.60 11.42
CA THR A 2 -5.21 -23.61 11.72
C THR A 2 -5.69 -22.24 11.28
N GLN A 3 -5.56 -21.24 12.15
CA GLN A 3 -5.88 -19.84 11.76
C GLN A 3 -5.04 -19.43 10.55
N PRO A 4 -5.60 -18.67 9.60
CA PRO A 4 -4.84 -18.18 8.48
C PRO A 4 -3.70 -17.28 8.98
N LYS A 5 -2.52 -17.41 8.37
CA LYS A 5 -1.38 -16.54 8.69
C LYS A 5 -1.72 -15.10 8.34
N PRO A 6 -1.28 -14.11 9.13
CA PRO A 6 -1.55 -12.70 8.86
C PRO A 6 -0.74 -12.17 7.68
N VAL A 7 -1.24 -11.11 7.07
CA VAL A 7 -0.44 -10.22 6.21
C VAL A 7 0.32 -9.25 7.11
N LEU A 8 1.62 -9.10 6.90
CA LEU A 8 2.41 -8.06 7.55
C LEU A 8 2.47 -6.83 6.64
N CYS A 9 1.89 -5.73 7.08
CA CYS A 9 2.09 -4.41 6.49
C CYS A 9 3.23 -3.73 7.26
N LEU A 10 4.36 -3.48 6.59
CA LEU A 10 5.58 -2.97 7.21
C LEU A 10 5.86 -1.56 6.71
N GLY A 11 5.84 -0.59 7.60
CA GLY A 11 6.15 0.79 7.27
C GLY A 11 5.57 1.79 8.24
N GLU A 12 5.47 3.04 7.80
CA GLU A 12 5.10 4.15 8.68
C GLU A 12 3.65 4.06 9.19
N ALA A 13 3.50 4.44 10.46
CA ALA A 13 2.30 4.94 11.06
C ALA A 13 2.63 6.27 11.74
N LEU A 14 1.86 7.29 11.50
CA LEU A 14 2.14 8.67 11.93
C LEU A 14 0.85 9.46 12.16
N ILE A 15 0.97 10.68 12.65
CA ILE A 15 -0.15 11.61 12.75
C ILE A 15 0.01 12.71 11.71
N ASP A 16 -1.00 12.84 10.85
CA ASP A 16 -1.16 13.96 9.93
C ASP A 16 -1.83 15.11 10.68
N VAL A 17 -1.10 16.21 10.84
CA VAL A 17 -1.56 17.43 11.50
C VAL A 17 -1.88 18.48 10.46
N VAL A 18 -3.16 18.73 10.24
CA VAL A 18 -3.62 19.76 9.32
C VAL A 18 -3.89 21.06 10.07
N ILE A 19 -3.22 22.13 9.67
CA ILE A 19 -3.37 23.47 10.25
C ILE A 19 -3.97 24.39 9.18
N ARG A 20 -5.16 24.91 9.46
CA ARG A 20 -5.82 25.91 8.61
C ARG A 20 -6.28 27.05 9.51
N ASP A 21 -5.78 28.25 9.24
CA ASP A 21 -6.01 29.43 10.09
C ASP A 21 -5.66 29.10 11.56
N ASP A 22 -6.61 29.28 12.47
CA ASP A 22 -6.47 28.97 13.90
C ASP A 22 -6.96 27.54 14.26
N THR A 23 -7.34 26.72 13.26
CA THR A 23 -7.83 25.35 13.50
C THR A 23 -6.73 24.33 13.27
N ARG A 24 -6.63 23.36 14.18
CA ARG A 24 -5.75 22.21 14.09
C ARG A 24 -6.58 20.94 14.13
N SER A 25 -6.41 20.06 13.17
CA SER A 25 -6.97 18.70 13.20
C SER A 25 -5.85 17.67 13.07
N GLU A 26 -6.03 16.54 13.73
CA GLU A 26 -5.07 15.45 13.78
C GLU A 26 -5.74 14.17 13.27
N HIS A 27 -5.07 13.47 12.40
CA HIS A 27 -5.57 12.24 11.79
C HIS A 27 -4.48 11.18 11.82
N VAL A 28 -4.84 9.95 12.19
CA VAL A 28 -3.94 8.82 12.05
C VAL A 28 -3.73 8.55 10.57
N GLY A 29 -2.47 8.45 10.16
CA GLY A 29 -2.04 8.20 8.79
C GLY A 29 -0.95 7.14 8.70
N GLY A 30 -0.51 6.91 7.49
CA GLY A 30 0.50 5.90 7.15
C GLY A 30 -0.05 4.90 6.13
N SER A 31 0.56 4.88 4.95
CA SER A 31 0.09 4.03 3.85
C SER A 31 0.01 2.55 4.24
N PRO A 32 1.04 1.93 4.88
CA PRO A 32 0.96 0.53 5.28
C PRO A 32 -0.13 0.25 6.33
N LEU A 33 -0.41 1.20 7.24
CA LEU A 33 -1.50 1.08 8.21
C LEU A 33 -2.87 1.10 7.51
N ASN A 34 -3.07 2.01 6.56
CA ASN A 34 -4.30 2.07 5.76
C ASN A 34 -4.52 0.75 4.99
N VAL A 35 -3.47 0.19 4.36
CA VAL A 35 -3.55 -1.12 3.69
C VAL A 35 -3.95 -2.22 4.67
N ALA A 36 -3.38 -2.24 5.89
CA ALA A 36 -3.72 -3.22 6.92
C ALA A 36 -5.20 -3.12 7.33
N CYS A 37 -5.72 -1.89 7.52
CA CYS A 37 -7.13 -1.65 7.83
C CYS A 37 -8.06 -2.21 6.73
N VAL A 38 -7.73 -2.01 5.46
CA VAL A 38 -8.54 -2.56 4.36
C VAL A 38 -8.48 -4.09 4.33
N ILE A 39 -7.31 -4.70 4.54
CA ILE A 39 -7.16 -6.16 4.57
C ILE A 39 -8.00 -6.77 5.69
N THR A 40 -8.01 -6.16 6.88
CA THR A 40 -8.81 -6.63 8.02
C THR A 40 -10.30 -6.44 7.78
N SER A 41 -10.73 -5.30 7.25
CA SER A 41 -12.16 -5.06 6.94
C SER A 41 -12.70 -6.02 5.88
N LEU A 42 -11.82 -6.57 5.02
CA LEU A 42 -12.14 -7.61 4.05
C LEU A 42 -12.05 -9.04 4.64
N GLY A 43 -11.89 -9.18 5.96
CA GLY A 43 -11.96 -10.45 6.68
C GLY A 43 -10.64 -11.25 6.73
N ARG A 44 -9.50 -10.64 6.42
CA ARG A 44 -8.19 -11.27 6.51
C ARG A 44 -7.38 -10.71 7.69
N PRO A 45 -6.68 -11.54 8.49
CA PRO A 45 -5.84 -11.02 9.56
C PRO A 45 -4.66 -10.23 8.98
N ALA A 46 -4.41 -9.03 9.53
CA ALA A 46 -3.25 -8.21 9.21
C ALA A 46 -2.54 -7.73 10.47
N LEU A 47 -1.23 -7.52 10.34
CA LEU A 47 -0.36 -6.91 11.35
C LEU A 47 0.24 -5.63 10.76
N ILE A 48 0.34 -4.60 11.58
CA ILE A 48 1.17 -3.43 11.30
C ILE A 48 2.49 -3.54 12.05
N GLY A 49 3.61 -3.48 11.32
CA GLY A 49 4.95 -3.28 11.85
C GLY A 49 5.36 -1.85 11.55
N ALA A 50 5.32 -0.99 12.55
CA ALA A 50 5.63 0.43 12.40
C ALA A 50 6.46 0.94 13.60
N TRP A 51 6.64 2.27 13.70
CA TRP A 51 7.51 2.85 14.71
C TRP A 51 6.93 4.15 15.25
N TRP A 52 6.43 4.13 16.49
CA TRP A 52 5.88 5.30 17.18
C TRP A 52 6.31 5.37 18.65
N GLY A 53 6.10 6.50 19.30
CA GLY A 53 6.42 6.73 20.71
C GLY A 53 5.29 6.30 21.65
N ARG A 54 5.63 6.12 22.92
CA ARG A 54 4.69 5.91 24.03
C ARG A 54 4.14 7.25 24.54
N ASP A 55 3.52 8.00 23.63
CA ASP A 55 2.93 9.31 23.86
C ASP A 55 1.44 9.32 23.44
N ASP A 56 0.79 10.46 23.58
CA ASP A 56 -0.65 10.59 23.26
C ASP A 56 -0.92 10.29 21.77
N HIS A 57 -0.02 10.65 20.87
CA HIS A 57 -0.13 10.36 19.44
C HIS A 57 0.05 8.85 19.14
N GLY A 58 1.01 8.19 19.83
CA GLY A 58 1.17 6.73 19.73
C GLY A 58 -0.09 6.00 20.20
N LYS A 59 -0.72 6.50 21.27
CA LYS A 59 -2.00 5.97 21.73
C LYS A 59 -3.11 6.11 20.69
N LEU A 60 -3.18 7.23 19.96
CA LEU A 60 -4.15 7.38 18.86
C LEU A 60 -3.93 6.33 17.76
N ILE A 61 -2.68 6.02 17.42
CA ILE A 61 -2.35 4.97 16.44
C ILE A 61 -2.80 3.59 16.95
N GLU A 62 -2.52 3.28 18.22
CA GLU A 62 -2.91 2.00 18.83
C GLU A 62 -4.42 1.82 18.86
N ASP A 63 -5.15 2.85 19.30
CA ASP A 63 -6.61 2.84 19.35
C ASP A 63 -7.20 2.70 17.93
N TYR A 64 -6.67 3.42 16.96
CA TYR A 64 -7.07 3.31 15.56
C TYR A 64 -6.84 1.91 14.99
N ALA A 65 -5.68 1.31 15.24
CA ALA A 65 -5.39 -0.07 14.82
C ALA A 65 -6.35 -1.07 15.47
N ALA A 66 -6.65 -0.91 16.77
CA ALA A 66 -7.58 -1.75 17.51
C ALA A 66 -9.01 -1.64 16.98
N ASP A 67 -9.50 -0.43 16.70
CA ASP A 67 -10.83 -0.16 16.15
C ASP A 67 -11.03 -0.81 14.77
N HIS A 68 -9.95 -0.95 14.00
CA HIS A 68 -9.96 -1.63 12.70
C HIS A 68 -9.58 -3.12 12.76
N GLY A 69 -9.33 -3.67 13.97
CA GLY A 69 -8.96 -5.07 14.15
C GLY A 69 -7.55 -5.43 13.62
N VAL A 70 -6.69 -4.43 13.41
CA VAL A 70 -5.31 -4.62 12.98
C VAL A 70 -4.44 -5.01 14.17
N GLY A 71 -3.72 -6.14 14.07
CA GLY A 71 -2.74 -6.52 15.09
C GLY A 71 -1.49 -5.66 15.00
N ILE A 72 -0.84 -5.41 16.14
CA ILE A 72 0.39 -4.62 16.22
C ILE A 72 1.58 -5.57 16.45
N VAL A 73 2.65 -5.38 15.68
CA VAL A 73 3.91 -6.09 15.91
C VAL A 73 4.53 -5.60 17.24
N PRO A 74 4.85 -6.50 18.19
CA PRO A 74 5.44 -6.09 19.46
C PRO A 74 6.73 -5.26 19.28
N GLY A 75 6.81 -4.14 19.99
CA GLY A 75 7.95 -3.22 19.92
C GLY A 75 7.78 -2.09 18.89
N SER A 76 6.63 -2.01 18.18
CA SER A 76 6.31 -0.86 17.32
C SER A 76 6.21 0.47 18.09
N ASP A 77 6.02 0.41 19.41
CA ASP A 77 5.99 1.53 20.35
C ASP A 77 7.38 1.94 20.87
N GLY A 78 8.46 1.60 20.17
CA GLY A 78 9.85 1.77 20.60
C GLY A 78 10.46 3.14 20.33
N ALA A 79 9.81 4.02 19.55
CA ALA A 79 10.35 5.34 19.24
C ALA A 79 10.38 6.26 20.46
N ALA A 80 11.30 7.24 20.44
CA ALA A 80 11.36 8.26 21.48
C ALA A 80 10.10 9.18 21.46
N ARG A 81 9.50 9.36 20.28
CA ARG A 81 8.25 10.11 20.05
C ARG A 81 7.60 9.64 18.75
N THR A 82 6.29 9.86 18.66
CA THR A 82 5.51 9.52 17.46
C THR A 82 5.83 10.50 16.32
N SER A 83 5.97 9.98 15.10
CA SER A 83 6.21 10.76 13.89
C SER A 83 5.00 11.62 13.53
N LEU A 84 5.25 12.87 13.12
CA LEU A 84 4.25 13.85 12.74
C LEU A 84 4.53 14.40 11.34
N ALA A 85 3.48 14.52 10.53
CA ALA A 85 3.50 15.22 9.26
C ALA A 85 2.56 16.44 9.36
N TYR A 86 3.11 17.64 9.22
CA TYR A 86 2.35 18.88 9.30
C TYR A 86 2.02 19.36 7.89
N ALA A 87 0.76 19.69 7.65
CA ALA A 87 0.28 20.39 6.47
C ALA A 87 -0.31 21.74 6.88
N ARG A 88 0.40 22.84 6.59
CA ARG A 88 -0.06 24.21 6.83
C ARG A 88 -0.70 24.74 5.55
N LEU A 89 -2.00 24.93 5.57
CA LEU A 89 -2.74 25.49 4.46
C LEU A 89 -2.74 27.01 4.54
N ASN A 90 -2.28 27.67 3.46
CA ASN A 90 -2.37 29.13 3.34
C ASN A 90 -3.73 29.56 2.75
N ASP A 91 -4.01 30.87 2.75
CA ASP A 91 -5.25 31.47 2.23
C ASP A 91 -5.53 31.10 0.76
N ALA A 92 -4.50 30.77 -0.02
CA ALA A 92 -4.60 30.34 -1.41
C ALA A 92 -4.87 28.81 -1.54
N GLY A 93 -4.97 28.06 -0.43
CA GLY A 93 -5.19 26.62 -0.42
C GLY A 93 -3.93 25.79 -0.72
N SER A 94 -2.75 26.40 -0.84
CA SER A 94 -1.49 25.69 -0.96
C SER A 94 -1.02 25.18 0.39
N ALA A 95 -0.51 23.94 0.44
CA ALA A 95 0.03 23.33 1.65
C ALA A 95 1.55 23.51 1.72
N GLU A 96 2.05 23.96 2.88
CA GLU A 96 3.45 23.84 3.27
C GLU A 96 3.60 22.64 4.18
N TYR A 97 4.52 21.72 3.85
CA TYR A 97 4.73 20.52 4.60
C TYR A 97 5.98 20.61 5.47
N GLU A 98 5.84 20.20 6.72
CA GLU A 98 6.94 20.02 7.66
C GLU A 98 6.84 18.60 8.24
N PHE A 99 7.98 17.90 8.37
CA PHE A 99 8.02 16.52 8.79
C PHE A 99 8.94 16.35 9.99
N ASP A 100 8.42 15.71 11.03
CA ASP A 100 9.20 15.24 12.17
C ASP A 100 9.10 13.72 12.21
N LEU A 101 10.02 13.04 11.54
CA LEU A 101 9.96 11.62 11.26
C LEU A 101 11.13 10.88 11.89
N SER A 102 10.83 9.73 12.50
CA SER A 102 11.80 8.70 12.85
C SER A 102 11.27 7.34 12.40
N TRP A 103 12.12 6.48 11.86
CA TRP A 103 11.72 5.19 11.35
C TRP A 103 12.78 4.13 11.60
N GLU A 104 12.40 3.11 12.35
CA GLU A 104 13.14 1.87 12.54
C GLU A 104 12.16 0.69 12.46
N VAL A 105 12.65 -0.47 12.02
CA VAL A 105 11.82 -1.67 11.96
C VAL A 105 11.80 -2.35 13.32
N PRO A 106 10.63 -2.60 13.94
CA PRO A 106 10.53 -3.36 15.17
C PRO A 106 10.98 -4.82 14.95
N PRO A 107 11.24 -5.59 16.03
CA PRO A 107 11.51 -7.01 15.93
C PRO A 107 10.35 -7.73 15.22
N LEU A 108 10.59 -8.22 14.00
CA LEU A 108 9.55 -8.85 13.17
C LEU A 108 9.31 -10.31 13.56
N PRO A 109 8.09 -10.85 13.36
CA PRO A 109 7.83 -12.27 13.39
C PRO A 109 8.66 -12.98 12.30
N ALA A 110 8.97 -14.26 12.52
CA ALA A 110 9.67 -15.06 11.52
C ALA A 110 8.88 -15.05 10.20
N PRO A 111 9.56 -14.97 9.03
CA PRO A 111 8.88 -14.90 7.72
C PRO A 111 7.89 -16.04 7.48
N GLU A 112 8.16 -17.24 8.03
CA GLU A 112 7.28 -18.41 7.93
C GLU A 112 5.97 -18.26 8.73
N ALA A 113 5.91 -17.32 9.67
CA ALA A 113 4.72 -17.04 10.47
C ALA A 113 3.71 -16.11 9.79
N ILE A 114 4.12 -15.42 8.72
CA ILE A 114 3.29 -14.50 7.95
C ILE A 114 2.96 -15.06 6.56
N ALA A 115 1.80 -14.69 6.03
CA ALA A 115 1.38 -15.12 4.69
C ALA A 115 2.06 -14.27 3.60
N HIS A 116 2.07 -12.96 3.79
CA HIS A 116 2.47 -11.99 2.79
C HIS A 116 3.05 -10.75 3.46
N LEU A 117 4.07 -10.15 2.87
CA LEU A 117 4.63 -8.86 3.27
C LEU A 117 4.18 -7.78 2.29
N HIS A 118 3.56 -6.73 2.82
CA HIS A 118 3.35 -5.49 2.07
C HIS A 118 4.21 -4.38 2.65
N THR A 119 4.83 -3.59 1.80
CA THR A 119 5.59 -2.38 2.18
C THR A 119 5.53 -1.32 1.09
N GLY A 120 5.93 -0.10 1.44
CA GLY A 120 5.94 1.01 0.49
C GLY A 120 6.15 2.36 1.15
N SER A 121 5.84 3.41 0.39
CA SER A 121 5.87 4.79 0.84
C SER A 121 7.24 5.22 1.39
N LEU A 122 7.26 6.19 2.29
CA LEU A 122 8.48 6.73 2.87
C LEU A 122 9.29 5.70 3.68
N ALA A 123 8.63 4.70 4.27
CA ALA A 123 9.29 3.66 5.04
C ALA A 123 10.28 2.82 4.22
N ALA A 124 10.08 2.73 2.91
CA ALA A 124 10.96 2.02 2.00
C ALA A 124 12.28 2.76 1.72
N THR A 125 12.34 4.07 1.98
CA THR A 125 13.47 4.93 1.62
C THR A 125 14.07 5.69 2.80
N LEU A 126 13.30 5.93 3.87
CA LEU A 126 13.75 6.68 5.05
C LEU A 126 14.67 5.82 5.92
N GLU A 127 15.94 6.22 6.05
CA GLU A 127 16.92 5.49 6.85
C GLU A 127 16.82 5.80 8.37
N PRO A 128 17.17 4.86 9.26
CA PRO A 128 17.78 3.55 9.00
C PRO A 128 16.74 2.47 8.62
N GLY A 129 15.46 2.70 8.81
CA GLY A 129 14.39 1.73 8.58
C GLY A 129 14.30 1.25 7.13
N GLY A 130 14.60 2.08 6.15
CA GLY A 130 14.55 1.71 4.73
C GLY A 130 15.46 0.53 4.38
N THR A 131 16.67 0.48 4.93
CA THR A 131 17.56 -0.68 4.78
C THR A 131 17.00 -1.91 5.49
N GLN A 132 16.42 -1.75 6.68
CA GLN A 132 15.81 -2.84 7.43
C GLN A 132 14.55 -3.40 6.72
N VAL A 133 13.75 -2.54 6.07
CA VAL A 133 12.62 -2.95 5.21
C VAL A 133 13.10 -3.78 4.03
N LEU A 134 14.17 -3.35 3.35
CA LEU A 134 14.76 -4.10 2.24
C LEU A 134 15.22 -5.50 2.69
N ASP A 135 15.83 -5.61 3.87
CA ASP A 135 16.26 -6.90 4.43
C ASP A 135 15.05 -7.79 4.80
N ALA A 136 13.99 -7.22 5.36
CA ALA A 136 12.74 -7.95 5.63
C ALA A 136 12.08 -8.45 4.33
N ALA A 137 12.02 -7.61 3.29
CA ALA A 137 11.51 -8.00 1.98
C ALA A 137 12.34 -9.12 1.35
N ARG A 138 13.67 -9.05 1.46
CA ARG A 138 14.60 -10.08 0.99
C ARG A 138 14.37 -11.41 1.72
N ALA A 139 14.24 -11.39 3.04
CA ALA A 139 13.95 -12.58 3.82
C ALA A 139 12.60 -13.19 3.44
N MET A 140 11.54 -12.37 3.34
CA MET A 140 10.20 -12.84 2.97
C MET A 140 10.14 -13.39 1.56
N SER A 141 10.85 -12.82 0.59
CA SER A 141 10.87 -13.26 -0.81
C SER A 141 11.37 -14.69 -0.99
N GLN A 142 12.12 -15.25 -0.02
CA GLN A 142 12.63 -16.62 -0.04
C GLN A 142 11.59 -17.67 0.37
N VAL A 143 10.61 -17.29 1.19
CA VAL A 143 9.66 -18.24 1.80
C VAL A 143 8.20 -17.95 1.47
N GLY A 144 7.88 -16.73 1.03
CA GLY A 144 6.53 -16.28 0.76
C GLY A 144 6.46 -15.27 -0.37
N THR A 145 5.54 -14.35 -0.26
CA THR A 145 5.25 -13.33 -1.29
C THR A 145 5.36 -11.91 -0.74
N VAL A 146 5.75 -10.99 -1.60
CA VAL A 146 5.97 -9.57 -1.29
C VAL A 146 5.16 -8.70 -2.25
N SER A 147 4.52 -7.65 -1.74
CA SER A 147 3.98 -6.56 -2.55
C SER A 147 4.61 -5.23 -2.18
N TYR A 148 4.75 -4.36 -3.15
CA TYR A 148 5.39 -3.07 -3.02
C TYR A 148 4.59 -1.96 -3.68
N ASP A 149 4.44 -0.83 -2.98
CA ASP A 149 3.89 0.42 -3.51
C ASP A 149 4.92 1.55 -3.27
N PRO A 150 5.61 2.06 -4.28
CA PRO A 150 6.53 3.18 -4.11
C PRO A 150 5.90 4.36 -3.40
N ASN A 151 4.66 4.71 -3.78
CA ASN A 151 3.86 5.77 -3.17
C ASN A 151 4.73 6.98 -2.81
N ALA A 152 5.40 7.52 -3.81
CA ALA A 152 6.49 8.48 -3.65
C ALA A 152 6.07 9.73 -2.89
N ARG A 153 6.99 10.22 -2.09
CA ARG A 153 6.83 11.47 -1.34
C ARG A 153 8.00 12.41 -1.69
N PRO A 154 7.91 13.15 -2.80
CA PRO A 154 9.00 14.00 -3.28
C PRO A 154 9.57 14.96 -2.24
N ALA A 155 8.72 15.46 -1.33
CA ALA A 155 9.13 16.36 -0.25
C ALA A 155 10.07 15.69 0.79
N ILE A 156 10.12 14.34 0.83
CA ILE A 156 10.93 13.56 1.79
C ILE A 156 12.03 12.77 1.07
N MET A 157 11.73 12.25 -0.12
CA MET A 157 12.59 11.33 -0.87
C MET A 157 13.73 12.02 -1.66
N GLU A 158 14.14 13.21 -1.27
CA GLU A 158 15.22 14.01 -1.84
C GLU A 158 15.13 14.20 -3.37
N SER A 159 15.48 13.21 -4.19
CA SER A 159 15.43 13.29 -5.66
C SER A 159 15.17 11.94 -6.30
N PRO A 160 14.63 11.93 -7.54
CA PRO A 160 14.41 10.69 -8.30
C PRO A 160 15.68 9.85 -8.47
N ASP A 161 16.82 10.48 -8.73
CA ASP A 161 18.08 9.77 -8.97
C ASP A 161 18.60 9.04 -7.73
N LYS A 162 18.35 9.60 -6.54
CA LYS A 162 18.70 8.96 -5.27
C LYS A 162 17.73 7.84 -4.89
N SER A 163 16.43 8.05 -5.15
CA SER A 163 15.38 7.12 -4.74
C SER A 163 15.21 5.95 -5.69
N ARG A 164 15.43 6.14 -6.99
CA ARG A 164 15.19 5.11 -8.03
C ARG A 164 15.90 3.80 -7.74
N GLY A 165 17.16 3.83 -7.34
CA GLY A 165 17.92 2.63 -7.02
C GLY A 165 17.25 1.78 -5.94
N ARG A 166 16.82 2.41 -4.82
CA ARG A 166 16.13 1.73 -3.74
C ARG A 166 14.74 1.22 -4.17
N VAL A 167 14.01 2.01 -4.96
CA VAL A 167 12.72 1.59 -5.52
C VAL A 167 12.90 0.33 -6.39
N GLU A 168 13.88 0.31 -7.29
CA GLU A 168 14.14 -0.84 -8.17
C GLU A 168 14.65 -2.07 -7.40
N GLU A 169 15.41 -1.89 -6.31
CA GLU A 169 15.78 -3.00 -5.40
C GLU A 169 14.55 -3.67 -4.78
N LEU A 170 13.57 -2.89 -4.32
CA LEU A 170 12.32 -3.42 -3.76
C LEU A 170 11.42 -4.00 -4.84
N VAL A 171 11.33 -3.37 -6.01
CA VAL A 171 10.64 -3.92 -7.19
C VAL A 171 11.17 -5.31 -7.51
N ALA A 172 12.49 -5.51 -7.50
CA ALA A 172 13.11 -6.81 -7.81
C ALA A 172 12.78 -7.91 -6.79
N LEU A 173 12.42 -7.56 -5.56
CA LEU A 173 12.03 -8.51 -4.52
C LEU A 173 10.52 -8.77 -4.48
N ALA A 174 9.71 -7.87 -5.05
CA ALA A 174 8.27 -7.94 -5.03
C ALA A 174 7.71 -8.93 -6.07
N ASP A 175 6.58 -9.55 -5.75
CA ASP A 175 5.77 -10.35 -6.66
C ASP A 175 4.69 -9.51 -7.34
N VAL A 176 4.20 -8.51 -6.60
CA VAL A 176 3.19 -7.55 -7.03
C VAL A 176 3.69 -6.15 -6.77
N VAL A 177 3.65 -5.29 -7.78
CA VAL A 177 3.95 -3.86 -7.63
C VAL A 177 2.75 -3.05 -8.11
N LYS A 178 2.28 -2.12 -7.28
CA LYS A 178 1.37 -1.06 -7.66
C LYS A 178 2.09 0.28 -7.53
N VAL A 179 1.85 1.18 -8.44
CA VAL A 179 2.44 2.52 -8.47
C VAL A 179 1.45 3.48 -9.11
N SER A 180 1.48 4.78 -8.80
CA SER A 180 0.72 5.77 -9.53
C SER A 180 1.47 6.23 -10.80
N ASP A 181 0.75 6.77 -11.77
CA ASP A 181 1.35 7.40 -12.95
C ASP A 181 2.15 8.66 -12.54
N GLU A 182 1.70 9.38 -11.52
CA GLU A 182 2.43 10.52 -10.94
C GLU A 182 3.79 10.09 -10.33
N ASP A 183 3.83 8.96 -9.61
CA ASP A 183 5.08 8.40 -9.09
C ASP A 183 6.05 8.00 -10.20
N LEU A 184 5.53 7.39 -11.27
CA LEU A 184 6.36 7.04 -12.43
C LEU A 184 6.88 8.27 -13.14
N GLU A 185 6.05 9.30 -13.31
CA GLU A 185 6.47 10.57 -13.87
C GLU A 185 7.58 11.21 -13.02
N TRP A 186 7.46 11.17 -11.71
CA TRP A 186 8.50 11.68 -10.81
C TRP A 186 9.78 10.85 -10.90
N LEU A 187 9.71 9.52 -10.91
CA LEU A 187 10.89 8.63 -10.92
C LEU A 187 11.63 8.62 -12.25
N TYR A 188 10.91 8.65 -13.38
CA TYR A 188 11.48 8.42 -14.72
C TYR A 188 11.32 9.58 -15.68
N GLY A 189 10.60 10.64 -15.28
CA GLY A 189 10.31 11.81 -16.10
C GLY A 189 9.10 11.64 -17.01
N LYS A 190 8.46 12.77 -17.32
CA LYS A 190 7.22 12.86 -18.13
C LYS A 190 7.32 12.24 -19.54
N SER A 191 8.51 12.20 -20.10
CA SER A 191 8.73 11.70 -21.46
C SER A 191 8.85 10.17 -21.54
N THR A 192 8.96 9.48 -20.41
CA THR A 192 9.10 8.02 -20.38
C THR A 192 7.73 7.36 -20.44
N PRO A 193 7.44 6.53 -21.48
CA PRO A 193 6.14 5.87 -21.56
C PRO A 193 5.90 4.92 -20.39
N VAL A 194 4.73 5.01 -19.76
CA VAL A 194 4.35 4.16 -18.62
C VAL A 194 4.54 2.67 -18.93
N GLU A 195 4.09 2.22 -20.11
CA GLU A 195 4.22 0.82 -20.51
C GLU A 195 5.68 0.35 -20.62
N GLU A 196 6.60 1.23 -20.96
CA GLU A 196 8.04 0.91 -21.01
C GLU A 196 8.57 0.64 -19.61
N VAL A 197 8.24 1.49 -18.63
CA VAL A 197 8.62 1.27 -17.22
C VAL A 197 8.02 -0.02 -16.69
N MET A 198 6.74 -0.30 -16.94
CA MET A 198 6.10 -1.55 -16.53
C MET A 198 6.83 -2.77 -17.10
N ARG A 199 7.24 -2.73 -18.37
CA ARG A 199 8.03 -3.81 -19.00
C ARG A 199 9.42 -3.96 -18.40
N GLN A 200 10.08 -2.85 -18.06
CA GLN A 200 11.37 -2.86 -17.36
C GLN A 200 11.23 -3.49 -15.98
N TRP A 201 10.23 -3.08 -15.20
CA TRP A 201 10.00 -3.61 -13.86
C TRP A 201 9.65 -5.09 -13.87
N LEU A 202 8.83 -5.58 -14.79
CA LEU A 202 8.57 -7.02 -14.92
C LEU A 202 9.85 -7.84 -15.15
N LYS A 203 10.86 -7.28 -15.82
CA LYS A 203 12.16 -7.97 -16.01
C LYS A 203 13.00 -8.01 -14.73
N LEU A 204 12.75 -7.12 -13.75
CA LEU A 204 13.45 -7.12 -12.48
C LEU A 204 12.97 -8.26 -11.57
N GLY A 205 11.66 -8.62 -11.59
CA GLY A 205 11.17 -9.68 -10.72
C GLY A 205 9.68 -9.87 -10.62
N PRO A 206 8.86 -8.80 -10.55
CA PRO A 206 7.42 -8.91 -10.31
C PRO A 206 6.72 -9.79 -11.35
N SER A 207 5.68 -10.48 -10.89
CA SER A 207 4.75 -11.20 -11.77
C SER A 207 3.59 -10.31 -12.23
N LEU A 208 3.27 -9.28 -11.45
CA LEU A 208 2.18 -8.35 -11.68
C LEU A 208 2.63 -6.91 -11.39
N VAL A 209 2.48 -6.03 -12.37
CA VAL A 209 2.71 -4.58 -12.23
C VAL A 209 1.43 -3.85 -12.60
N ILE A 210 0.99 -2.94 -11.71
CA ILE A 210 -0.21 -2.13 -11.87
C ILE A 210 0.17 -0.66 -11.77
N VAL A 211 -0.37 0.16 -12.69
CA VAL A 211 -0.26 1.62 -12.62
C VAL A 211 -1.64 2.21 -12.44
N THR A 212 -1.86 2.88 -11.31
CA THR A 212 -3.10 3.62 -11.04
C THR A 212 -3.02 5.01 -11.67
N ARG A 213 -4.14 5.50 -12.25
CA ARG A 213 -4.22 6.73 -13.02
C ARG A 213 -5.40 7.59 -12.60
N GLY A 214 -5.72 7.58 -11.31
CA GLY A 214 -6.86 8.31 -10.76
C GLY A 214 -8.15 8.04 -11.53
N PRO A 215 -8.82 9.09 -12.07
CA PRO A 215 -10.08 8.95 -12.79
C PRO A 215 -9.96 8.21 -14.14
N TRP A 216 -8.76 7.90 -14.59
CA TRP A 216 -8.47 7.19 -15.85
C TRP A 216 -8.29 5.67 -15.66
N GLY A 217 -8.60 5.14 -14.46
CA GLY A 217 -8.52 3.73 -14.15
C GLY A 217 -7.10 3.21 -13.95
N ILE A 218 -6.84 1.99 -14.42
CA ILE A 218 -5.55 1.33 -14.19
C ILE A 218 -5.00 0.68 -15.45
N TYR A 219 -3.69 0.64 -15.55
CA TYR A 219 -2.95 -0.23 -16.46
C TYR A 219 -2.44 -1.43 -15.69
N VAL A 220 -2.55 -2.61 -16.26
CA VAL A 220 -2.13 -3.88 -15.66
C VAL A 220 -1.25 -4.66 -16.63
N LYS A 221 -0.11 -5.13 -16.15
CA LYS A 221 0.78 -6.02 -16.91
C LYS A 221 1.13 -7.25 -16.09
N LEU A 222 1.00 -8.42 -16.73
CA LEU A 222 1.44 -9.71 -16.20
C LEU A 222 2.74 -10.15 -16.87
N ALA A 223 3.63 -10.81 -16.13
CA ALA A 223 4.83 -11.41 -16.67
C ALA A 223 4.53 -12.55 -17.68
N SER A 224 3.39 -13.25 -17.53
CA SER A 224 2.90 -14.31 -18.40
C SER A 224 2.24 -13.81 -19.68
N ALA A 225 1.82 -12.52 -19.76
CA ALA A 225 1.07 -11.95 -20.86
C ALA A 225 1.89 -10.94 -21.68
N ARG A 226 1.67 -10.88 -22.99
CA ARG A 226 2.30 -9.86 -23.85
C ARG A 226 1.57 -8.53 -23.79
N ASP A 227 0.23 -8.60 -23.73
CA ASP A 227 -0.63 -7.44 -23.78
C ASP A 227 -0.69 -6.73 -22.42
N MET A 228 -1.15 -5.50 -22.46
CA MET A 228 -1.50 -4.70 -21.29
C MET A 228 -3.03 -4.63 -21.19
N LEU A 229 -3.55 -4.88 -19.99
CA LEU A 229 -4.97 -4.71 -19.71
C LEU A 229 -5.22 -3.30 -19.20
N VAL A 230 -6.34 -2.73 -19.60
CA VAL A 230 -6.86 -1.44 -19.10
C VAL A 230 -8.18 -1.70 -18.41
N ILE A 231 -8.34 -1.22 -17.19
CA ILE A 231 -9.59 -1.33 -16.42
C ILE A 231 -10.04 0.08 -16.04
N ASP A 232 -11.28 0.39 -16.32
CA ASP A 232 -11.91 1.66 -15.94
C ASP A 232 -12.11 1.71 -14.41
N PRO A 233 -12.10 2.91 -13.81
CA PRO A 233 -12.41 3.08 -12.39
C PRO A 233 -13.89 2.79 -12.12
N LEU A 234 -14.23 2.55 -10.86
CA LEU A 234 -15.61 2.55 -10.43
C LEU A 234 -16.20 3.96 -10.62
N THR A 235 -17.29 4.06 -11.40
CA THR A 235 -17.98 5.34 -11.57
C THR A 235 -18.66 5.74 -10.26
N THR A 236 -18.23 6.87 -9.67
CA THR A 236 -18.74 7.34 -8.38
C THR A 236 -18.50 8.83 -8.19
N ASP A 237 -19.21 9.43 -7.24
CA ASP A 237 -18.95 10.79 -6.79
C ASP A 237 -17.72 10.78 -5.86
N VAL A 238 -16.75 11.63 -6.16
CA VAL A 238 -15.50 11.75 -5.39
C VAL A 238 -15.66 12.83 -4.32
N VAL A 239 -15.50 12.43 -3.07
CA VAL A 239 -15.48 13.33 -1.90
C VAL A 239 -14.03 13.63 -1.49
N ASP A 240 -13.18 12.58 -1.42
CA ASP A 240 -11.78 12.68 -1.00
C ASP A 240 -10.99 11.56 -1.68
N THR A 241 -9.74 11.82 -2.04
CA THR A 241 -8.85 10.82 -2.67
C THR A 241 -7.85 10.20 -1.71
N VAL A 242 -7.82 10.65 -0.45
CA VAL A 242 -6.93 10.12 0.58
C VAL A 242 -7.18 8.63 0.80
N GLY A 243 -6.10 7.84 0.79
CA GLY A 243 -6.16 6.40 0.99
C GLY A 243 -6.71 5.57 -0.18
N ALA A 244 -7.09 6.18 -1.32
CA ALA A 244 -7.60 5.45 -2.48
C ALA A 244 -6.61 4.42 -3.01
N GLY A 245 -5.32 4.78 -3.10
CA GLY A 245 -4.22 3.90 -3.49
C GLY A 245 -3.99 2.76 -2.49
N ASP A 246 -4.07 3.06 -1.20
CA ASP A 246 -3.92 2.09 -0.11
C ASP A 246 -5.10 1.10 -0.12
N SER A 247 -6.31 1.61 -0.32
CA SER A 247 -7.52 0.79 -0.43
C SER A 247 -7.50 -0.11 -1.66
N PHE A 248 -7.00 0.40 -2.79
CA PHE A 248 -6.75 -0.42 -3.97
C PHE A 248 -5.78 -1.57 -3.65
N MET A 249 -4.64 -1.27 -3.00
CA MET A 249 -3.63 -2.26 -2.65
C MET A 249 -4.16 -3.31 -1.66
N GLY A 250 -4.89 -2.89 -0.62
CA GLY A 250 -5.52 -3.80 0.34
C GLY A 250 -6.54 -4.74 -0.31
N GLY A 251 -7.38 -4.20 -1.19
CA GLY A 251 -8.33 -4.97 -1.99
C GLY A 251 -7.66 -5.98 -2.92
N LEU A 252 -6.58 -5.56 -3.59
CA LEU A 252 -5.78 -6.40 -4.47
C LEU A 252 -5.12 -7.57 -3.70
N ILE A 253 -4.42 -7.27 -2.61
CA ILE A 253 -3.77 -8.29 -1.77
C ILE A 253 -4.81 -9.30 -1.25
N SER A 254 -5.93 -8.81 -0.71
CA SER A 254 -7.01 -9.67 -0.23
C SER A 254 -7.55 -10.57 -1.34
N GLY A 255 -7.77 -10.03 -2.54
CA GLY A 255 -8.28 -10.81 -3.69
C GLY A 255 -7.29 -11.85 -4.19
N LEU A 256 -6.02 -11.51 -4.31
CA LEU A 256 -4.97 -12.44 -4.72
C LEU A 256 -4.71 -13.55 -3.70
N LEU A 257 -4.87 -13.27 -2.40
CA LEU A 257 -4.85 -14.28 -1.34
C LEU A 257 -6.04 -15.23 -1.42
N ASP A 258 -7.25 -14.72 -1.76
CA ASP A 258 -8.44 -15.56 -1.95
C ASP A 258 -8.30 -16.48 -3.17
N ALA A 259 -7.61 -16.02 -4.21
CA ALA A 259 -7.28 -16.79 -5.41
C ALA A 259 -6.08 -17.73 -5.22
N ASP A 260 -5.49 -17.79 -4.02
CA ASP A 260 -4.28 -18.58 -3.71
C ASP A 260 -3.08 -18.23 -4.62
N LEU A 261 -2.99 -16.95 -5.03
CA LEU A 261 -1.91 -16.37 -5.84
C LEU A 261 -0.87 -15.64 -5.00
N LEU A 262 -1.14 -15.42 -3.70
CA LEU A 262 -0.21 -14.91 -2.69
C LEU A 262 -0.25 -15.81 -1.45
N GLY A 263 0.66 -15.62 -0.52
CA GLY A 263 0.64 -16.24 0.81
C GLY A 263 1.58 -17.43 0.99
N SER A 264 2.24 -17.89 -0.05
CA SER A 264 3.24 -18.98 0.04
C SER A 264 4.21 -18.96 -1.14
N ARG A 265 5.27 -19.75 -1.06
CA ARG A 265 6.22 -19.93 -2.16
C ARG A 265 5.57 -20.61 -3.39
N GLU A 266 4.62 -21.51 -3.16
CA GLU A 266 3.85 -22.18 -4.23
C GLU A 266 2.91 -21.18 -4.90
N ALA A 267 2.26 -20.30 -4.12
CA ALA A 267 1.41 -19.22 -4.64
C ALA A 267 2.19 -18.25 -5.53
N LYS A 268 3.43 -17.90 -5.16
CA LYS A 268 4.34 -17.13 -6.02
C LYS A 268 4.50 -17.78 -7.40
N GLY A 269 4.70 -19.11 -7.45
CA GLY A 269 4.80 -19.87 -8.70
C GLY A 269 3.52 -19.81 -9.53
N ARG A 270 2.33 -19.91 -8.87
CA ARG A 270 1.03 -19.79 -9.54
C ARG A 270 0.81 -18.38 -10.10
N LEU A 271 1.11 -17.33 -9.35
CA LEU A 271 1.01 -15.95 -9.83
C LEU A 271 1.89 -15.72 -11.07
N ARG A 272 3.09 -16.31 -11.10
CA ARG A 272 4.00 -16.16 -12.24
C ARG A 272 3.46 -16.76 -13.54
N SER A 273 2.59 -17.75 -13.45
CA SER A 273 1.94 -18.41 -14.60
C SER A 273 0.46 -18.00 -14.78
N ALA A 274 -0.07 -17.14 -13.91
CA ALA A 274 -1.47 -16.73 -13.92
C ALA A 274 -1.84 -16.01 -15.22
N GLY A 275 -3.03 -16.27 -15.72
CA GLY A 275 -3.67 -15.53 -16.82
C GLY A 275 -4.58 -14.41 -16.30
N TRP A 276 -5.19 -13.70 -17.23
CA TRP A 276 -6.11 -12.59 -16.91
C TRP A 276 -7.29 -13.05 -16.04
N ASP A 277 -7.88 -14.21 -16.36
CA ASP A 277 -9.05 -14.74 -15.64
C ASP A 277 -8.71 -15.06 -14.18
N ASP A 278 -7.49 -15.48 -13.89
CA ASP A 278 -7.04 -15.83 -12.55
C ASP A 278 -6.94 -14.60 -11.62
N ILE A 279 -6.57 -13.44 -12.17
CA ILE A 279 -6.35 -12.21 -11.39
C ILE A 279 -7.53 -11.22 -11.46
N MET A 280 -8.44 -11.38 -12.42
CA MET A 280 -9.55 -10.44 -12.64
C MET A 280 -10.41 -10.23 -11.40
N PRO A 281 -10.79 -11.25 -10.63
CA PRO A 281 -11.56 -11.06 -9.40
C PRO A 281 -10.84 -10.19 -8.35
N ALA A 282 -9.51 -10.27 -8.28
CA ALA A 282 -8.70 -9.44 -7.39
C ALA A 282 -8.61 -7.98 -7.88
N LEU A 283 -8.46 -7.76 -9.19
CA LEU A 283 -8.47 -6.43 -9.81
C LEU A 283 -9.82 -5.74 -9.63
N HIS A 284 -10.94 -6.46 -9.84
CA HIS A 284 -12.28 -5.92 -9.58
C HIS A 284 -12.45 -5.54 -8.10
N ARG A 285 -12.01 -6.39 -7.15
CA ARG A 285 -12.05 -6.06 -5.72
C ARG A 285 -11.26 -4.79 -5.43
N ALA A 286 -10.05 -4.67 -5.96
CA ALA A 286 -9.20 -3.49 -5.80
C ALA A 286 -9.85 -2.20 -6.36
N THR A 287 -10.46 -2.28 -7.53
CA THR A 287 -11.18 -1.16 -8.15
C THR A 287 -12.39 -0.76 -7.32
N ILE A 288 -13.14 -1.73 -6.79
CA ILE A 288 -14.31 -1.48 -5.94
C ILE A 288 -13.89 -0.83 -4.62
N THR A 289 -12.89 -1.37 -3.93
CA THR A 289 -12.44 -0.81 -2.65
C THR A 289 -11.95 0.62 -2.81
N SER A 290 -11.11 0.89 -3.81
CA SER A 290 -10.66 2.25 -4.12
C SER A 290 -11.84 3.20 -4.42
N GLY A 291 -12.79 2.75 -5.24
CA GLY A 291 -13.97 3.54 -5.59
C GLY A 291 -14.91 3.81 -4.41
N LEU A 292 -15.03 2.90 -3.45
CA LEU A 292 -15.81 3.11 -2.22
C LEU A 292 -15.08 4.06 -1.24
N THR A 293 -13.75 3.99 -1.20
CA THR A 293 -12.94 4.89 -0.36
C THR A 293 -13.10 6.34 -0.79
N VAL A 294 -13.02 6.64 -2.09
CA VAL A 294 -13.11 8.03 -2.56
C VAL A 294 -14.48 8.69 -2.36
N GLN A 295 -15.52 7.94 -2.01
CA GLN A 295 -16.85 8.47 -1.66
C GLN A 295 -16.92 9.03 -0.24
N ARG A 296 -15.87 8.90 0.56
CA ARG A 296 -15.83 9.29 1.98
C ARG A 296 -14.60 10.12 2.28
N ALA A 297 -14.66 10.92 3.33
CA ALA A 297 -13.50 11.68 3.79
C ALA A 297 -12.49 10.75 4.49
N GLY A 298 -11.21 10.95 4.22
CA GLY A 298 -10.09 10.21 4.81
C GLY A 298 -9.89 8.81 4.23
N ALA A 299 -8.93 8.07 4.77
CA ALA A 299 -8.54 6.74 4.32
C ALA A 299 -9.55 5.66 4.78
N TYR A 300 -10.74 5.69 4.22
CA TYR A 300 -11.80 4.73 4.55
C TYR A 300 -11.46 3.30 4.11
N ALA A 301 -11.72 2.33 4.98
CA ALA A 301 -11.54 0.91 4.72
C ALA A 301 -12.90 0.22 4.43
N PRO A 302 -13.24 -0.03 3.15
CA PRO A 302 -14.51 -0.66 2.78
C PRO A 302 -14.65 -2.08 3.31
N THR A 303 -15.86 -2.45 3.74
CA THR A 303 -16.16 -3.77 4.26
C THR A 303 -16.37 -4.80 3.16
N HIS A 304 -16.27 -6.08 3.54
CA HIS A 304 -16.59 -7.19 2.62
C HIS A 304 -18.04 -7.10 2.09
N GLU A 305 -18.98 -6.68 2.93
CA GLU A 305 -20.40 -6.54 2.57
C GLU A 305 -20.61 -5.42 1.55
N GLU A 306 -19.94 -4.28 1.70
CA GLU A 306 -20.00 -3.17 0.75
C GLU A 306 -19.44 -3.57 -0.62
N VAL A 307 -18.31 -4.29 -0.64
CA VAL A 307 -17.71 -4.83 -1.88
C VAL A 307 -18.67 -5.81 -2.55
N ALA A 308 -19.28 -6.73 -1.79
CA ALA A 308 -20.26 -7.68 -2.31
C ALA A 308 -21.50 -6.98 -2.87
N ALA A 309 -21.97 -5.91 -2.22
CA ALA A 309 -23.12 -5.13 -2.68
C ALA A 309 -22.85 -4.41 -4.02
N VAL A 310 -21.63 -3.94 -4.28
CA VAL A 310 -21.24 -3.36 -5.57
C VAL A 310 -21.21 -4.44 -6.64
N LYS A 311 -20.55 -5.58 -6.38
CA LYS A 311 -20.50 -6.73 -7.31
C LYS A 311 -21.89 -7.23 -7.72
N ALA A 312 -22.83 -7.28 -6.77
CA ALA A 312 -24.20 -7.70 -7.04
C ALA A 312 -24.96 -6.75 -7.97
N LYS A 313 -24.57 -5.47 -8.01
CA LYS A 313 -25.20 -4.44 -8.87
C LYS A 313 -24.54 -4.30 -10.24
N ASP A 314 -23.27 -4.61 -10.37
CA ASP A 314 -22.51 -4.50 -11.61
C ASP A 314 -21.85 -5.84 -11.96
N LEU A 315 -22.52 -6.58 -12.87
CA LEU A 315 -22.07 -7.90 -13.31
C LEU A 315 -20.71 -7.88 -14.06
N ARG A 316 -20.24 -6.71 -14.50
CA ARG A 316 -18.91 -6.58 -15.11
C ARG A 316 -17.80 -6.71 -14.07
N LEU A 317 -18.13 -6.51 -12.79
CA LEU A 317 -17.23 -6.58 -11.64
C LEU A 317 -17.40 -7.86 -10.81
N ALA A 318 -18.25 -8.76 -11.25
CA ALA A 318 -18.58 -10.02 -10.57
C ALA A 318 -17.44 -11.05 -10.62
#